data_96cc8be94bf0ede0eda0480c9dacbe28
#
_entry.id   96cc8be94bf0ede0eda0480c9dacbe28
#
_cell.length_a   1.000
_cell.length_b   1.000
_cell.length_c   1.000
_cell.angle_alpha   90.00
_cell.angle_beta   90.00
_cell.angle_gamma   90.00
#
_symmetry.space_group_name_H-M   'P 1'
#
loop_
_entity.id
_entity.type
_entity.pdbx_description
1 polymer ?
#
loop_
_entity_poly.entity_id
_entity_poly.type
_entity_poly.pdbx_seq_one_letter_code
_entity_poly.pdbx_strand_id
1 'polypeptide(L)'
;MSWGLGRLMQHGGDLTEVELTLAGKTKTVTALYDTGNTLKDPMTGGTVMVADWTILRDCCPGLYLKQSDMASPEGLLGRLHIAYPELKPRLLPYKTISNAGGMLLALRPEKILIQGREERMLIAFSPVTVSDGGGYQALLGGKR
;
A
#
# COMPACT_ATOMS: atom_id res chain seq x y z
N MET A 1 3.56 8.62 13.85
CA MET A 1 2.99 7.48 13.16
C MET A 1 3.52 6.18 13.73
N SER A 2 2.63 5.32 14.15
CA SER A 2 3.02 4.12 14.86
C SER A 2 3.75 3.10 13.98
N TRP A 3 3.60 3.18 12.66
CA TRP A 3 4.25 2.23 11.77
C TRP A 3 5.76 2.23 11.88
N GLY A 4 6.37 3.39 12.14
CA GLY A 4 7.81 3.45 12.21
C GLY A 4 8.37 3.10 13.58
N LEU A 5 7.65 3.47 14.60
CA LEU A 5 8.18 3.40 15.95
C LEU A 5 8.48 1.99 16.41
N GLY A 6 7.55 1.09 16.19
CA GLY A 6 7.73 -0.28 16.65
C GLY A 6 8.86 -0.98 15.94
N ARG A 7 9.09 -0.63 14.70
CA ARG A 7 10.10 -1.31 13.90
C ARG A 7 11.52 -0.93 14.29
N LEU A 8 11.70 0.27 14.80
CA LEU A 8 13.01 0.64 15.30
C LEU A 8 13.46 -0.26 16.43
N MET A 9 12.53 -0.70 17.24
CA MET A 9 12.83 -1.58 18.35
C MET A 9 13.00 -3.00 17.91
N GLN A 10 12.34 -3.38 16.84
CA GLN A 10 12.35 -4.76 16.36
C GLN A 10 13.41 -5.05 15.33
N HIS A 11 14.09 -4.09 14.90
CA HIS A 11 14.96 -4.11 13.77
C HIS A 11 15.31 -5.52 13.32
N GLY A 12 15.70 -5.65 12.10
CA GLY A 12 15.89 -6.98 11.55
C GLY A 12 14.60 -7.70 11.29
N GLY A 13 13.46 -7.01 11.36
CA GLY A 13 12.19 -7.58 10.99
C GLY A 13 12.28 -8.18 9.59
N ASP A 14 11.40 -9.11 9.32
CA ASP A 14 11.48 -9.90 8.10
C ASP A 14 11.16 -9.07 6.89
N LEU A 15 12.14 -8.92 6.03
CA LEU A 15 11.98 -8.25 4.75
C LEU A 15 11.77 -9.29 3.67
N THR A 16 10.97 -8.94 2.69
CA THR A 16 10.75 -9.82 1.54
C THR A 16 10.64 -8.99 0.29
N GLU A 17 10.92 -9.62 -0.84
CA GLU A 17 10.81 -8.98 -2.12
C GLU A 17 9.43 -9.21 -2.68
N VAL A 18 8.81 -8.14 -3.18
CA VAL A 18 7.49 -8.21 -3.78
C VAL A 18 7.59 -7.69 -5.20
N GLU A 19 7.13 -8.48 -6.14
CA GLU A 19 7.03 -8.06 -7.53
C GLU A 19 5.59 -7.70 -7.80
N LEU A 20 5.37 -6.50 -8.26
CA LEU A 20 4.05 -5.90 -8.31
C LEU A 20 3.78 -5.39 -9.72
N THR A 21 2.65 -5.77 -10.29
CA THR A 21 2.24 -5.28 -11.60
C THR A 21 1.00 -4.42 -11.45
N LEU A 22 1.13 -3.16 -11.82
CA LEU A 22 0.06 -2.18 -11.81
C LEU A 22 0.03 -1.45 -13.14
N ALA A 23 -1.14 -1.38 -13.75
CA ALA A 23 -1.34 -0.62 -14.99
C ALA A 23 -0.32 -1.05 -16.06
N GLY A 24 -0.04 -2.33 -16.13
CA GLY A 24 0.88 -2.87 -17.11
C GLY A 24 2.35 -2.70 -16.77
N LYS A 25 2.68 -2.06 -15.66
CA LYS A 25 4.07 -1.87 -15.26
C LYS A 25 4.41 -2.76 -14.09
N THR A 26 5.56 -3.41 -14.17
CA THR A 26 6.04 -4.29 -13.11
C THR A 26 7.16 -3.60 -12.36
N LYS A 27 7.07 -3.65 -11.03
CA LYS A 27 8.02 -3.01 -10.15
C LYS A 27 8.35 -3.96 -9.02
N THR A 28 9.62 -4.03 -8.67
CA THR A 28 10.06 -4.83 -7.52
C THR A 28 10.26 -3.90 -6.33
N VAL A 29 9.65 -4.23 -5.22
CA VAL A 29 9.76 -3.44 -4.00
C VAL A 29 10.09 -4.35 -2.86
N THR A 30 10.66 -3.77 -1.80
CA THR A 30 10.93 -4.50 -0.58
C THR A 30 9.81 -4.21 0.41
N ALA A 31 9.28 -5.26 1.02
CA ALA A 31 8.23 -5.15 2.01
C ALA A 31 8.70 -5.69 3.34
N LEU A 32 8.17 -5.11 4.41
CA LEU A 32 8.42 -5.57 5.77
C LEU A 32 7.18 -6.26 6.29
N TYR A 33 7.34 -7.45 6.86
CA TYR A 33 6.24 -8.07 7.60
C TYR A 33 6.09 -7.33 8.91
N ASP A 34 4.94 -6.73 9.09
CA ASP A 34 4.67 -5.85 10.23
C ASP A 34 3.35 -6.25 10.87
N THR A 35 3.45 -6.85 12.05
CA THR A 35 2.25 -7.27 12.77
C THR A 35 1.38 -6.08 13.18
N GLY A 36 1.94 -4.87 13.17
CA GLY A 36 1.15 -3.67 13.43
C GLY A 36 0.26 -3.27 12.28
N ASN A 37 0.49 -3.83 11.10
CA ASN A 37 -0.37 -3.55 9.96
C ASN A 37 -1.57 -4.50 10.03
N THR A 38 -2.68 -3.99 10.54
CA THR A 38 -3.90 -4.78 10.70
C THR A 38 -4.98 -4.38 9.69
N LEU A 39 -4.61 -3.64 8.66
CA LEU A 39 -5.57 -3.22 7.65
C LEU A 39 -6.11 -4.42 6.91
N LYS A 40 -7.43 -4.49 6.79
CA LYS A 40 -8.10 -5.62 6.15
C LYS A 40 -8.99 -5.14 5.03
N ASP A 41 -9.15 -6.01 4.05
CA ASP A 41 -10.15 -5.81 3.00
C ASP A 41 -11.51 -6.13 3.60
N PRO A 42 -12.42 -5.15 3.70
CA PRO A 42 -13.71 -5.42 4.34
C PRO A 42 -14.57 -6.42 3.59
N MET A 43 -14.30 -6.64 2.29
CA MET A 43 -15.08 -7.58 1.52
C MET A 43 -14.66 -9.03 1.73
N THR A 44 -13.37 -9.26 1.93
CA THR A 44 -12.84 -10.63 2.00
C THR A 44 -12.27 -10.97 3.36
N GLY A 45 -11.97 -9.96 4.19
CA GLY A 45 -11.27 -10.17 5.44
C GLY A 45 -9.77 -10.39 5.26
N GLY A 46 -9.27 -10.36 4.03
CA GLY A 46 -7.87 -10.60 3.77
C GLY A 46 -7.00 -9.42 4.13
N THR A 47 -5.70 -9.69 4.29
CA THR A 47 -4.75 -8.63 4.60
C THR A 47 -4.54 -7.72 3.40
N VAL A 48 -4.14 -6.48 3.68
CA VAL A 48 -3.90 -5.46 2.66
C VAL A 48 -2.45 -5.03 2.79
N MET A 49 -1.74 -4.94 1.67
CA MET A 49 -0.39 -4.39 1.68
C MET A 49 -0.49 -2.87 1.68
N VAL A 50 0.29 -2.23 2.56
CA VAL A 50 0.36 -0.77 2.58
C VAL A 50 1.67 -0.36 1.93
N ALA A 51 1.60 0.47 0.90
CA ALA A 51 2.76 0.84 0.11
C ALA A 51 2.90 2.36 0.07
N ASP A 52 4.12 2.83 -0.17
CA ASP A 52 4.37 4.24 -0.40
C ASP A 52 3.57 4.72 -1.61
N TRP A 53 2.99 5.90 -1.51
CA TRP A 53 2.22 6.46 -2.61
C TRP A 53 3.04 6.63 -3.89
N THR A 54 4.36 6.76 -3.75
CA THR A 54 5.23 6.93 -4.90
C THR A 54 5.20 5.74 -5.83
N ILE A 55 4.85 4.56 -5.31
CA ILE A 55 4.69 3.38 -6.16
C ILE A 55 3.54 3.58 -7.13
N LEU A 56 2.43 4.13 -6.66
CA LEU A 56 1.31 4.43 -7.54
C LEU A 56 1.70 5.49 -8.57
N ARG A 57 2.40 6.51 -8.13
CA ARG A 57 2.87 7.56 -9.03
C ARG A 57 3.71 6.97 -10.16
N ASP A 58 4.64 6.09 -9.82
CA ASP A 58 5.56 5.54 -10.80
C ASP A 58 4.87 4.58 -11.77
N CYS A 59 3.85 3.88 -11.29
CA CYS A 59 3.13 2.92 -12.13
C CYS A 59 2.03 3.57 -12.97
N CYS A 60 1.56 4.73 -12.56
CA CYS A 60 0.50 5.44 -13.28
C CYS A 60 0.93 6.86 -13.61
N PRO A 61 1.94 7.02 -14.47
CA PRO A 61 2.48 8.36 -14.73
C PRO A 61 1.45 9.31 -15.36
N GLY A 62 0.47 8.77 -16.04
CA GLY A 62 -0.57 9.61 -16.67
C GLY A 62 -1.44 10.37 -15.69
N LEU A 63 -1.38 10.01 -14.41
CA LEU A 63 -2.14 10.72 -13.38
C LEU A 63 -1.43 11.97 -12.89
N TYR A 64 -0.12 12.09 -13.12
CA TYR A 64 0.67 13.23 -12.65
C TYR A 64 0.49 13.45 -11.15
N LEU A 65 0.61 12.36 -10.37
CA LEU A 65 0.33 12.40 -8.95
C LEU A 65 1.32 13.26 -8.19
N LYS A 66 0.78 13.99 -7.21
CA LYS A 66 1.54 14.73 -6.23
C LYS A 66 1.15 14.24 -4.84
N GLN A 67 2.01 14.49 -3.88
CA GLN A 67 1.70 14.07 -2.52
C GLN A 67 0.39 14.70 -2.03
N SER A 68 0.10 15.92 -2.44
CA SER A 68 -1.12 16.59 -2.03
C SER A 68 -2.37 15.86 -2.47
N ASP A 69 -2.30 15.10 -3.57
CA ASP A 69 -3.45 14.31 -4.02
C ASP A 69 -3.81 13.22 -3.00
N MET A 70 -2.83 12.75 -2.24
CA MET A 70 -3.06 11.69 -1.28
C MET A 70 -3.81 12.19 -0.05
N ALA A 71 -3.85 13.49 0.17
CA ALA A 71 -4.61 14.08 1.27
C ALA A 71 -6.11 14.13 0.96
N SER A 72 -6.47 13.97 -0.31
CA SER A 72 -7.87 13.98 -0.75
C SER A 72 -8.15 12.75 -1.58
N PRO A 73 -8.17 11.58 -0.97
CA PRO A 73 -8.28 10.33 -1.73
C PRO A 73 -9.58 10.21 -2.52
N GLU A 74 -10.63 10.93 -2.12
CA GLU A 74 -11.89 10.89 -2.86
C GLU A 74 -11.73 11.43 -4.28
N GLY A 75 -11.00 12.54 -4.43
CA GLY A 75 -10.77 13.09 -5.76
C GLY A 75 -9.90 12.17 -6.59
N LEU A 76 -8.90 11.59 -5.97
CA LEU A 76 -8.02 10.67 -6.67
C LEU A 76 -8.77 9.41 -7.10
N LEU A 77 -9.71 8.95 -6.27
CA LEU A 77 -10.54 7.81 -6.60
C LEU A 77 -11.26 8.03 -7.93
N GLY A 78 -11.86 9.20 -8.10
CA GLY A 78 -12.55 9.51 -9.34
C GLY A 78 -11.64 9.51 -10.54
N ARG A 79 -10.45 10.08 -10.39
CA ARG A 79 -9.48 10.11 -11.48
C ARG A 79 -9.02 8.72 -11.88
N LEU A 80 -8.81 7.87 -10.90
CA LEU A 80 -8.41 6.48 -11.15
C LEU A 80 -9.53 5.69 -11.82
N HIS A 81 -10.77 5.90 -11.40
CA HIS A 81 -11.89 5.21 -12.04
C HIS A 81 -11.97 5.53 -13.54
N ILE A 82 -11.63 6.75 -13.91
CA ILE A 82 -11.67 7.15 -15.30
C ILE A 82 -10.48 6.58 -16.07
N ALA A 83 -9.28 6.71 -15.49
CA ALA A 83 -8.04 6.39 -16.21
C ALA A 83 -7.67 4.92 -16.14
N TYR A 84 -7.97 4.27 -15.01
CA TYR A 84 -7.55 2.88 -14.76
C TYR A 84 -8.65 2.10 -14.07
N PRO A 85 -9.83 1.96 -14.71
CA PRO A 85 -10.97 1.28 -14.05
C PRO A 85 -10.68 -0.19 -13.74
N GLU A 86 -9.78 -0.81 -14.49
CA GLU A 86 -9.44 -2.21 -14.27
C GLU A 86 -8.75 -2.45 -12.94
N LEU A 87 -8.20 -1.42 -12.32
CA LEU A 87 -7.56 -1.56 -11.01
C LEU A 87 -8.56 -1.56 -9.87
N LYS A 88 -9.82 -1.29 -10.17
CA LYS A 88 -10.93 -1.32 -9.20
C LYS A 88 -10.61 -0.50 -7.96
N PRO A 89 -10.30 0.79 -8.16
CA PRO A 89 -9.92 1.63 -7.02
C PRO A 89 -11.07 1.80 -6.03
N ARG A 90 -10.70 1.91 -4.76
CA ARG A 90 -11.67 2.07 -3.67
C ARG A 90 -11.01 2.77 -2.52
N LEU A 91 -11.81 3.16 -1.54
CA LEU A 91 -11.30 3.74 -0.31
C LEU A 91 -11.44 2.71 0.80
N LEU A 92 -10.41 2.61 1.63
CA LEU A 92 -10.43 1.74 2.80
C LEU A 92 -10.30 2.58 4.05
N PRO A 93 -11.14 2.33 5.05
CA PRO A 93 -10.99 3.04 6.32
C PRO A 93 -9.80 2.50 7.09
N TYR A 94 -9.15 3.38 7.84
CA TYR A 94 -8.09 2.98 8.74
C TYR A 94 -8.18 3.80 10.01
N LYS A 95 -7.58 3.28 11.07
CA LYS A 95 -7.54 3.97 12.34
C LYS A 95 -6.11 4.04 12.82
N THR A 96 -5.81 5.09 13.55
CA THR A 96 -4.55 5.22 14.25
C THR A 96 -4.84 5.20 15.74
N ILE A 97 -3.79 5.01 16.53
CA ILE A 97 -3.94 4.98 17.97
C ILE A 97 -4.44 6.32 18.49
N SER A 98 -4.02 7.40 17.89
CA SER A 98 -4.24 8.73 18.44
C SER A 98 -5.46 9.42 17.90
N ASN A 99 -6.13 8.91 16.87
CA ASN A 99 -7.31 9.59 16.36
C ASN A 99 -8.18 8.62 15.57
N ALA A 100 -9.26 9.16 15.02
CA ALA A 100 -10.26 8.36 14.34
C ALA A 100 -9.76 7.72 13.05
N GLY A 101 -8.63 8.21 12.53
CA GLY A 101 -8.14 7.71 11.26
C GLY A 101 -8.77 8.41 10.08
N GLY A 102 -8.81 7.73 8.96
CA GLY A 102 -9.32 8.31 7.73
C GLY A 102 -9.49 7.24 6.68
N MET A 103 -9.33 7.64 5.42
CA MET A 103 -9.47 6.73 4.30
C MET A 103 -8.16 6.66 3.53
N LEU A 104 -7.81 5.47 3.09
CA LEU A 104 -6.68 5.27 2.19
C LEU A 104 -7.20 4.83 0.84
N LEU A 105 -6.58 5.32 -0.20
CA LEU A 105 -6.87 4.81 -1.53
C LEU A 105 -6.28 3.43 -1.65
N ALA A 106 -7.07 2.50 -2.16
CA ALA A 106 -6.62 1.14 -2.38
C ALA A 106 -7.07 0.68 -3.76
N LEU A 107 -6.36 -0.32 -4.28
CA LEU A 107 -6.73 -0.89 -5.56
C LEU A 107 -6.28 -2.34 -5.62
N ARG A 108 -6.76 -3.03 -6.64
CA ARG A 108 -6.38 -4.41 -6.89
C ARG A 108 -5.34 -4.43 -8.00
N PRO A 109 -4.12 -4.83 -7.68
CA PRO A 109 -3.09 -4.92 -8.73
C PRO A 109 -3.39 -6.08 -9.66
N GLU A 110 -2.80 -6.02 -10.85
CA GLU A 110 -2.93 -7.10 -11.81
C GLU A 110 -2.22 -8.35 -11.32
N LYS A 111 -1.11 -8.19 -10.60
CA LYS A 111 -0.35 -9.32 -10.11
C LYS A 111 0.51 -8.90 -8.93
N ILE A 112 0.57 -9.75 -7.93
CA ILE A 112 1.51 -9.60 -6.81
C ILE A 112 2.21 -10.94 -6.64
N LEU A 113 3.54 -10.93 -6.67
CA LEU A 113 4.33 -12.10 -6.35
C LEU A 113 5.11 -11.80 -5.09
N ILE A 114 4.99 -12.65 -4.09
CA ILE A 114 5.75 -12.54 -2.85
C ILE A 114 6.63 -13.77 -2.78
N GLN A 115 7.93 -13.55 -2.87
CA GLN A 115 8.90 -14.65 -2.91
C GLN A 115 8.54 -15.64 -4.03
N GLY A 116 8.12 -15.10 -5.17
CA GLY A 116 7.81 -15.92 -6.33
C GLY A 116 6.43 -16.57 -6.31
N ARG A 117 5.65 -16.40 -5.25
CA ARG A 117 4.31 -16.98 -5.15
C ARG A 117 3.28 -15.91 -5.40
N GLU A 118 2.32 -16.22 -6.25
CA GLU A 118 1.27 -15.26 -6.55
C GLU A 118 0.30 -15.16 -5.38
N GLU A 119 -0.01 -13.93 -4.99
CA GLU A 119 -0.95 -13.65 -3.91
C GLU A 119 -2.02 -12.73 -4.44
N ARG A 120 -3.19 -12.78 -3.81
CA ARG A 120 -4.31 -11.91 -4.17
C ARG A 120 -4.62 -11.03 -2.97
N MET A 121 -4.37 -9.75 -3.13
CA MET A 121 -4.66 -8.81 -2.05
C MET A 121 -4.77 -7.42 -2.64
N LEU A 122 -5.40 -6.55 -1.88
CA LEU A 122 -5.45 -5.12 -2.21
C LEU A 122 -4.15 -4.46 -1.78
N ILE A 123 -3.83 -3.36 -2.44
CA ILE A 123 -2.76 -2.47 -2.02
C ILE A 123 -3.39 -1.15 -1.63
N ALA A 124 -3.09 -0.66 -0.45
CA ALA A 124 -3.46 0.67 -0.01
C ALA A 124 -2.22 1.55 -0.02
N PHE A 125 -2.37 2.81 -0.34
CA PHE A 125 -1.24 3.70 -0.51
C PHE A 125 -1.18 4.71 0.62
N SER A 126 -0.01 4.75 1.25
CA SER A 126 0.25 5.67 2.34
C SER A 126 0.68 7.02 1.79
N PRO A 127 0.11 8.13 2.33
CA PRO A 127 0.55 9.47 1.90
C PRO A 127 1.95 9.84 2.40
N VAL A 128 2.48 9.07 3.34
CA VAL A 128 3.84 9.27 3.84
C VAL A 128 4.61 7.99 3.66
N THR A 129 5.94 8.08 3.73
CA THR A 129 6.76 6.89 3.60
C THR A 129 6.47 5.93 4.75
N VAL A 130 6.47 4.64 4.45
CA VAL A 130 6.20 3.63 5.47
C VAL A 130 7.45 3.24 6.24
N SER A 131 8.63 3.54 5.70
CA SER A 131 9.89 3.16 6.27
C SER A 131 10.52 4.32 7.03
N ASP A 132 11.18 4.01 8.14
CA ASP A 132 11.91 5.02 8.89
C ASP A 132 13.26 5.36 8.25
N GLY A 133 13.87 4.40 7.59
CA GLY A 133 15.20 4.60 7.03
C GLY A 133 15.29 4.28 5.55
N GLY A 134 14.17 4.09 4.88
CA GLY A 134 14.18 3.85 3.45
C GLY A 134 14.49 2.43 3.04
N GLY A 135 14.58 1.52 3.98
CA GLY A 135 14.96 0.15 3.67
C GLY A 135 13.87 -0.70 3.08
N TYR A 136 12.64 -0.20 3.08
CA TYR A 136 11.52 -0.90 2.47
C TYR A 136 10.47 0.12 2.04
N GLN A 137 9.59 -0.28 1.14
CA GLN A 137 8.61 0.62 0.56
C GLN A 137 7.18 0.15 0.81
N ALA A 138 7.01 -0.98 1.47
CA ALA A 138 5.68 -1.54 1.72
C ALA A 138 5.66 -2.31 3.02
N LEU A 139 4.44 -2.49 3.56
CA LEU A 139 4.21 -3.26 4.77
C LEU A 139 3.23 -4.38 4.46
N LEU A 140 3.55 -5.58 4.89
CA LEU A 140 2.65 -6.72 4.82
C LEU A 140 2.16 -7.03 6.23
N GLY A 141 0.88 -7.32 6.36
CA GLY A 141 0.32 -7.68 7.65
C GLY A 141 0.39 -9.18 7.90
N GLY A 142 0.07 -9.55 9.12
CA GLY A 142 0.00 -10.93 9.47
C GLY A 142 1.36 -11.57 9.65
N LYS A 143 1.37 -12.87 9.52
CA LYS A 143 2.58 -13.66 9.65
C LYS A 143 3.04 -14.15 8.31
N ARG A 144 4.31 -14.42 8.25
CA ARG A 144 4.85 -15.11 7.10
C ARG A 144 4.32 -16.51 7.00
#